data_ef98620216145d5a512978e255295701
#
_entry.id   ef98620216145d5a512978e255295701
#
_cell.length_a   1.000
_cell.length_b   1.000
_cell.length_c   1.000
_cell.angle_alpha   90.00
_cell.angle_beta   90.00
_cell.angle_gamma   90.00
#
_symmetry.space_group_name_H-M   'P 1'
#
loop_
_entity.id
_entity.type
_entity.pdbx_description
1 polymer ?
#
loop_
_entity_poly.entity_id
_entity_poly.type
_entity_poly.pdbx_seq_one_letter_code
_entity_poly.pdbx_strand_id
1 'polypeptide(L)'
;MGILYIVPTPVGNMEDMTMRAIRILKEADLVLAEDTRTSGILLQHFGIKNRLVSHHKFNEHGTSAGIVERLKAGETIALISDAGTPGISDPGFFLAREAAKAGITVQCLPGATAFVPAIVSSGLPCDRFCFEGFLPQKKGRQTLLDSLQTETRTMIFYESPYRLVKTLEQFAATFGEDRQASVCREISKLHEESVRGSLKEIIAHFRETEPRGEIVVVVAGCGEGEMSALKALKAQAKEKKPKLSNKERYALREAAPQEFKKKKFRDKEDETDE
;
A
#
# COMPACT_ATOMS: atom_id res chain seq x y z
N MET A 1 4.13 -13.19 -30.10
CA MET A 1 3.77 -12.25 -29.03
C MET A 1 4.94 -12.08 -28.12
N GLY A 2 5.22 -10.85 -27.70
CA GLY A 2 6.26 -10.54 -26.74
C GLY A 2 5.86 -10.87 -25.29
N ILE A 3 6.74 -10.52 -24.36
CA ILE A 3 6.55 -10.77 -22.93
C ILE A 3 6.72 -9.45 -22.18
N LEU A 4 5.80 -9.17 -21.24
CA LEU A 4 5.98 -8.12 -20.26
C LEU A 4 6.58 -8.73 -18.97
N TYR A 5 7.81 -8.35 -18.64
CA TYR A 5 8.44 -8.70 -17.37
C TYR A 5 8.23 -7.59 -16.36
N ILE A 6 7.70 -7.94 -15.19
CA ILE A 6 7.69 -7.09 -13.99
C ILE A 6 8.92 -7.50 -13.19
N VAL A 7 9.87 -6.58 -13.06
CA VAL A 7 11.21 -6.89 -12.52
C VAL A 7 11.43 -6.14 -11.21
N PRO A 8 11.44 -6.84 -10.07
CA PRO A 8 11.76 -6.24 -8.79
C PRO A 8 13.19 -5.67 -8.76
N THR A 9 13.34 -4.51 -8.14
CA THR A 9 14.60 -3.83 -7.89
C THR A 9 14.92 -3.79 -6.39
N PRO A 10 16.17 -3.62 -5.98
CA PRO A 10 16.57 -3.57 -4.58
C PRO A 10 15.81 -2.51 -3.78
N VAL A 11 15.50 -2.80 -2.52
CA VAL A 11 14.83 -1.86 -1.60
C VAL A 11 15.83 -1.06 -0.74
N GLY A 12 17.11 -1.13 -1.05
CA GLY A 12 18.15 -0.40 -0.33
C GLY A 12 19.55 -1.02 -0.42
N ASN A 13 19.65 -2.32 -0.77
CA ASN A 13 20.92 -3.02 -0.92
C ASN A 13 21.02 -3.63 -2.32
N MET A 14 22.03 -3.23 -3.09
CA MET A 14 22.26 -3.72 -4.46
C MET A 14 22.43 -5.24 -4.55
N GLU A 15 22.88 -5.89 -3.46
CA GLU A 15 23.05 -7.34 -3.40
C GLU A 15 21.71 -8.12 -3.45
N ASP A 16 20.58 -7.45 -3.17
CA ASP A 16 19.25 -8.03 -3.31
C ASP A 16 18.77 -8.16 -4.79
N MET A 17 19.58 -7.69 -5.75
CA MET A 17 19.29 -7.83 -7.15
C MET A 17 19.49 -9.27 -7.62
N THR A 18 18.45 -9.90 -8.18
CA THR A 18 18.58 -11.29 -8.62
C THR A 18 19.36 -11.40 -9.94
N MET A 19 20.13 -12.48 -10.11
CA MET A 19 20.82 -12.78 -11.36
C MET A 19 19.87 -12.85 -12.57
N ARG A 20 18.64 -13.36 -12.33
CA ARG A 20 17.61 -13.44 -13.37
C ARG A 20 17.12 -12.05 -13.76
N ALA A 21 16.94 -11.15 -12.81
CA ALA A 21 16.54 -9.77 -13.10
C ALA A 21 17.60 -9.05 -13.94
N ILE A 22 18.89 -9.19 -13.57
CA ILE A 22 20.01 -8.62 -14.34
C ILE A 22 19.99 -9.14 -15.78
N ARG A 23 19.82 -10.45 -15.98
CA ARG A 23 19.77 -11.05 -17.30
C ARG A 23 18.59 -10.53 -18.14
N ILE A 24 17.38 -10.52 -17.57
CA ILE A 24 16.17 -10.02 -18.26
C ILE A 24 16.31 -8.55 -18.65
N LEU A 25 16.85 -7.72 -17.75
CA LEU A 25 17.08 -6.29 -18.07
C LEU A 25 18.13 -6.07 -19.17
N LYS A 26 19.07 -7.01 -19.35
CA LYS A 26 20.04 -6.96 -20.47
C LYS A 26 19.41 -7.40 -21.79
N GLU A 27 18.52 -8.41 -21.76
CA GLU A 27 17.94 -9.06 -22.93
C GLU A 27 16.66 -8.37 -23.45
N ALA A 28 15.97 -7.56 -22.62
CA ALA A 28 14.75 -6.87 -23.02
C ALA A 28 15.01 -5.84 -24.14
N ASP A 29 14.05 -5.67 -25.04
CA ASP A 29 14.10 -4.67 -26.11
C ASP A 29 13.90 -3.25 -25.57
N LEU A 30 13.26 -3.13 -24.42
CA LEU A 30 12.96 -1.87 -23.75
C LEU A 30 12.83 -2.09 -22.25
N VAL A 31 13.34 -1.15 -21.46
CA VAL A 31 13.10 -1.06 -20.02
C VAL A 31 12.25 0.19 -19.73
N LEU A 32 11.10 -0.04 -19.09
CA LEU A 32 10.22 1.00 -18.55
C LEU A 32 10.61 1.25 -17.10
N ALA A 33 10.76 2.51 -16.71
CA ALA A 33 11.20 2.92 -15.39
C ALA A 33 10.33 4.04 -14.82
N GLU A 34 10.07 4.03 -13.53
CA GLU A 34 9.35 5.10 -12.84
C GLU A 34 10.14 6.41 -12.90
N ASP A 35 11.38 6.42 -12.39
CA ASP A 35 12.35 7.48 -12.60
C ASP A 35 13.58 6.95 -13.35
N THR A 36 13.78 7.45 -14.58
CA THR A 36 14.89 7.02 -15.45
C THR A 36 16.27 7.42 -14.91
N ARG A 37 16.36 8.39 -14.00
CA ARG A 37 17.61 8.81 -13.35
C ARG A 37 18.05 7.78 -12.32
N THR A 38 17.15 7.43 -11.40
CA THR A 38 17.37 6.40 -10.37
C THR A 38 17.65 5.05 -11.00
N SER A 39 16.82 4.66 -11.94
CA SER A 39 16.96 3.40 -12.70
C SER A 39 18.23 3.36 -13.55
N GLY A 40 18.67 4.51 -14.08
CA GLY A 40 19.92 4.62 -14.82
C GLY A 40 21.14 4.29 -13.95
N ILE A 41 21.16 4.71 -12.69
CA ILE A 41 22.23 4.37 -11.73
C ILE A 41 22.23 2.86 -11.46
N LEU A 42 21.05 2.25 -11.24
CA LEU A 42 20.91 0.81 -11.05
C LEU A 42 21.46 0.03 -12.26
N LEU A 43 21.04 0.39 -13.47
CA LEU A 43 21.50 -0.28 -14.69
C LEU A 43 23.01 -0.14 -14.88
N GLN A 44 23.56 1.04 -14.63
CA GLN A 44 24.99 1.30 -14.71
C GLN A 44 25.79 0.44 -13.72
N HIS A 45 25.31 0.31 -12.47
CA HIS A 45 25.96 -0.50 -11.43
C HIS A 45 26.13 -1.97 -11.87
N PHE A 46 25.10 -2.54 -12.54
CA PHE A 46 25.12 -3.93 -13.03
C PHE A 46 25.66 -4.08 -14.46
N GLY A 47 26.20 -3.03 -15.04
CA GLY A 47 26.73 -3.05 -16.42
C GLY A 47 25.65 -3.40 -17.45
N ILE A 48 24.41 -2.94 -17.23
CA ILE A 48 23.28 -3.15 -18.14
C ILE A 48 23.21 -1.95 -19.09
N LYS A 49 23.35 -2.22 -20.39
CA LYS A 49 23.19 -1.22 -21.44
C LYS A 49 21.84 -1.47 -22.10
N ASN A 50 20.82 -0.72 -21.73
CA ASN A 50 19.50 -0.82 -22.33
C ASN A 50 18.83 0.54 -22.43
N ARG A 51 17.83 0.66 -23.30
CA ARG A 51 17.01 1.86 -23.47
C ARG A 51 16.04 1.99 -22.33
N LEU A 52 16.10 3.08 -21.59
CA LEU A 52 15.14 3.45 -20.56
C LEU A 52 14.08 4.40 -21.11
N VAL A 53 12.82 4.14 -20.80
CA VAL A 53 11.69 5.02 -21.08
C VAL A 53 10.88 5.22 -19.81
N SER A 54 10.49 6.45 -19.53
CA SER A 54 9.72 6.79 -18.33
C SER A 54 8.29 6.24 -18.42
N HIS A 55 7.87 5.53 -17.35
CA HIS A 55 6.54 5.00 -17.18
C HIS A 55 6.14 5.13 -15.69
N HIS A 56 5.44 6.19 -15.36
CA HIS A 56 5.08 6.56 -13.99
C HIS A 56 3.58 6.84 -13.86
N LYS A 57 3.09 7.00 -12.65
CA LYS A 57 1.68 7.19 -12.32
C LYS A 57 0.96 8.26 -13.16
N PHE A 58 1.65 9.33 -13.55
CA PHE A 58 1.04 10.43 -14.30
C PHE A 58 0.98 10.21 -15.82
N ASN A 59 1.74 9.25 -16.37
CA ASN A 59 1.75 8.99 -17.80
C ASN A 59 1.31 7.56 -18.19
N GLU A 60 1.15 6.64 -17.22
CA GLU A 60 0.85 5.23 -17.48
C GLU A 60 -0.40 5.02 -18.32
N HIS A 61 -1.47 5.80 -18.11
CA HIS A 61 -2.69 5.71 -18.92
C HIS A 61 -2.46 6.09 -20.38
N GLY A 62 -1.64 7.11 -20.64
CA GLY A 62 -1.36 7.56 -22.02
C GLY A 62 -0.36 6.68 -22.76
N THR A 63 0.59 6.07 -22.06
CA THR A 63 1.66 5.28 -22.68
C THR A 63 1.33 3.79 -22.84
N SER A 64 0.46 3.25 -21.98
CA SER A 64 0.18 1.80 -21.93
C SER A 64 -0.35 1.24 -23.23
N ALA A 65 -1.21 1.95 -23.96
CA ALA A 65 -1.74 1.48 -25.25
C ALA A 65 -0.61 1.25 -26.27
N GLY A 66 0.31 2.19 -26.41
CA GLY A 66 1.47 2.05 -27.31
C GLY A 66 2.42 0.94 -26.88
N ILE A 67 2.59 0.72 -25.57
CA ILE A 67 3.41 -0.37 -25.03
C ILE A 67 2.76 -1.73 -25.34
N VAL A 68 1.44 -1.84 -25.17
CA VAL A 68 0.70 -3.08 -25.52
C VAL A 68 0.83 -3.42 -26.99
N GLU A 69 0.78 -2.44 -27.91
CA GLU A 69 0.98 -2.68 -29.35
C GLU A 69 2.41 -3.18 -29.67
N ARG A 70 3.44 -2.66 -29.00
CA ARG A 70 4.82 -3.15 -29.13
C ARG A 70 4.96 -4.60 -28.64
N LEU A 71 4.33 -4.94 -27.50
CA LEU A 71 4.27 -6.30 -26.99
C LEU A 71 3.56 -7.25 -27.96
N LYS A 72 2.45 -6.82 -28.59
CA LYS A 72 1.77 -7.59 -29.65
C LYS A 72 2.65 -7.81 -30.86
N ALA A 73 3.49 -6.83 -31.21
CA ALA A 73 4.46 -6.94 -32.30
C ALA A 73 5.61 -7.92 -32.00
N GLY A 74 5.70 -8.42 -30.76
CA GLY A 74 6.70 -9.44 -30.36
C GLY A 74 7.84 -8.92 -29.52
N GLU A 75 7.86 -7.62 -29.16
CA GLU A 75 8.90 -7.06 -28.29
C GLU A 75 8.82 -7.60 -26.86
N THR A 76 9.97 -7.81 -26.25
CA THR A 76 10.13 -8.14 -24.84
C THR A 76 10.39 -6.87 -24.05
N ILE A 77 9.50 -6.54 -23.12
CA ILE A 77 9.57 -5.29 -22.35
C ILE A 77 9.68 -5.61 -20.86
N ALA A 78 10.62 -4.95 -20.17
CA ALA A 78 10.78 -5.04 -18.73
C ALA A 78 10.27 -3.76 -18.07
N LEU A 79 9.50 -3.89 -16.99
CA LEU A 79 9.06 -2.78 -16.13
C LEU A 79 9.77 -2.88 -14.79
N ILE A 80 10.39 -1.78 -14.35
CA ILE A 80 10.99 -1.60 -13.02
C ILE A 80 10.39 -0.38 -12.32
N SER A 81 10.42 -0.37 -10.98
CA SER A 81 10.15 0.79 -10.12
C SER A 81 11.44 1.27 -9.47
N ASP A 82 11.39 2.37 -8.73
CA ASP A 82 12.56 2.93 -8.05
C ASP A 82 13.08 1.99 -6.95
N ALA A 83 12.18 1.24 -6.28
CA ALA A 83 12.54 0.24 -5.27
C ALA A 83 11.45 -0.84 -5.17
N GLY A 84 11.85 -2.10 -5.00
CA GLY A 84 10.92 -3.20 -4.78
C GLY A 84 10.23 -3.71 -6.05
N THR A 85 9.03 -4.26 -5.89
CA THR A 85 8.26 -4.91 -6.96
C THR A 85 7.27 -3.93 -7.59
N PRO A 86 7.38 -3.60 -8.90
CA PRO A 86 6.43 -2.75 -9.59
C PRO A 86 4.98 -3.22 -9.42
N GLY A 87 4.05 -2.28 -9.23
CA GLY A 87 2.64 -2.57 -8.96
C GLY A 87 2.29 -2.79 -7.48
N ILE A 88 3.28 -2.87 -6.59
CA ILE A 88 3.08 -2.93 -5.14
C ILE A 88 3.28 -1.53 -4.56
N SER A 89 2.22 -0.75 -4.48
CA SER A 89 2.20 0.68 -4.11
C SER A 89 2.88 1.63 -5.12
N ASP A 90 3.34 1.08 -6.24
CA ASP A 90 4.04 1.76 -7.32
C ASP A 90 3.26 1.62 -8.65
N PRO A 91 3.62 2.39 -9.70
CA PRO A 91 3.07 2.21 -11.04
C PRO A 91 3.31 0.78 -11.59
N GLY A 92 2.43 0.32 -12.47
CA GLY A 92 2.62 -0.97 -13.17
C GLY A 92 1.39 -1.87 -13.18
N PHE A 93 0.49 -1.74 -12.20
CA PHE A 93 -0.76 -2.52 -12.19
C PHE A 93 -1.58 -2.29 -13.46
N PHE A 94 -1.71 -1.04 -13.89
CA PHE A 94 -2.51 -0.69 -15.06
C PHE A 94 -1.95 -1.34 -16.33
N LEU A 95 -0.64 -1.21 -16.57
CA LEU A 95 0.02 -1.83 -17.72
C LEU A 95 -0.07 -3.36 -17.69
N ALA A 96 0.19 -3.98 -16.53
CA ALA A 96 0.09 -5.44 -16.37
C ALA A 96 -1.32 -5.95 -16.68
N ARG A 97 -2.36 -5.23 -16.21
CA ARG A 97 -3.76 -5.54 -16.50
C ARG A 97 -4.09 -5.43 -17.98
N GLU A 98 -3.70 -4.34 -18.63
CA GLU A 98 -4.00 -4.14 -20.06
C GLU A 98 -3.23 -5.13 -20.95
N ALA A 99 -1.98 -5.46 -20.62
CA ALA A 99 -1.22 -6.50 -21.29
C ALA A 99 -1.90 -7.88 -21.15
N ALA A 100 -2.32 -8.26 -19.93
CA ALA A 100 -3.03 -9.51 -19.68
C ALA A 100 -4.37 -9.58 -20.45
N LYS A 101 -5.16 -8.50 -20.48
CA LYS A 101 -6.39 -8.41 -21.27
C LYS A 101 -6.14 -8.58 -22.77
N ALA A 102 -4.98 -8.14 -23.27
CA ALA A 102 -4.58 -8.30 -24.66
C ALA A 102 -4.01 -9.70 -24.98
N GLY A 103 -4.02 -10.64 -24.03
CA GLY A 103 -3.49 -11.98 -24.18
C GLY A 103 -1.96 -12.07 -24.18
N ILE A 104 -1.28 -11.01 -23.73
CA ILE A 104 0.18 -10.96 -23.63
C ILE A 104 0.61 -11.66 -22.34
N THR A 105 1.69 -12.44 -22.42
CA THR A 105 2.29 -13.05 -21.24
C THR A 105 2.88 -11.97 -20.33
N VAL A 106 2.34 -11.86 -19.11
CA VAL A 106 2.89 -11.01 -18.04
C VAL A 106 3.61 -11.90 -17.04
N GLN A 107 4.90 -11.68 -16.83
CA GLN A 107 5.72 -12.45 -15.92
C GLN A 107 6.35 -11.57 -14.87
N CYS A 108 5.85 -11.65 -13.62
CA CYS A 108 6.50 -11.03 -12.47
C CYS A 108 7.62 -11.96 -11.98
N LEU A 109 8.82 -11.42 -11.84
CA LEU A 109 9.95 -12.17 -11.29
C LEU A 109 9.88 -12.18 -9.76
N PRO A 110 10.25 -13.29 -9.09
CA PRO A 110 10.56 -13.27 -7.67
C PRO A 110 11.69 -12.29 -7.37
N GLY A 111 11.56 -11.49 -6.32
CA GLY A 111 12.59 -10.51 -5.98
C GLY A 111 12.23 -9.65 -4.78
N ALA A 112 12.95 -8.56 -4.60
CA ALA A 112 12.84 -7.69 -3.44
C ALA A 112 11.45 -7.05 -3.31
N THR A 113 10.96 -7.02 -2.08
CA THR A 113 9.78 -6.25 -1.64
C THR A 113 9.91 -5.98 -0.15
N ALA A 114 9.61 -4.76 0.29
CA ALA A 114 9.84 -4.36 1.67
C ALA A 114 8.89 -5.04 2.68
N PHE A 115 7.65 -5.31 2.31
CA PHE A 115 6.67 -5.85 3.25
C PHE A 115 6.92 -7.30 3.65
N VAL A 116 7.57 -8.11 2.80
CA VAL A 116 7.85 -9.53 3.09
C VAL A 116 8.89 -9.66 4.22
N PRO A 117 10.09 -9.06 4.15
CA PRO A 117 11.02 -9.09 5.27
C PRO A 117 10.44 -8.42 6.52
N ALA A 118 9.64 -7.34 6.38
CA ALA A 118 9.00 -6.70 7.52
C ALA A 118 8.08 -7.64 8.30
N ILE A 119 7.16 -8.35 7.62
CA ILE A 119 6.25 -9.27 8.32
C ILE A 119 6.99 -10.44 8.94
N VAL A 120 7.97 -11.01 8.24
CA VAL A 120 8.75 -12.15 8.77
C VAL A 120 9.57 -11.73 9.98
N SER A 121 10.23 -10.57 9.95
CA SER A 121 11.01 -10.05 11.07
C SER A 121 10.17 -9.46 12.20
N SER A 122 8.88 -9.19 11.99
CA SER A 122 8.00 -8.60 13.01
C SER A 122 7.80 -9.51 14.25
N GLY A 123 7.88 -10.83 14.07
CA GLY A 123 7.54 -11.82 15.09
C GLY A 123 6.02 -12.02 15.27
N LEU A 124 5.18 -11.36 14.44
CA LEU A 124 3.73 -11.55 14.42
C LEU A 124 3.34 -12.71 13.48
N PRO A 125 2.15 -13.32 13.63
CA PRO A 125 1.70 -14.37 12.73
C PRO A 125 1.76 -13.93 11.27
N CYS A 126 2.43 -14.72 10.43
CA CYS A 126 2.69 -14.41 9.02
C CYS A 126 2.07 -15.40 8.03
N ASP A 127 1.33 -16.39 8.51
CA ASP A 127 0.60 -17.38 7.70
C ASP A 127 -0.60 -16.77 6.96
N ARG A 128 -1.24 -15.76 7.58
CA ARG A 128 -2.35 -15.02 7.00
C ARG A 128 -2.21 -13.53 7.32
N PHE A 129 -2.11 -12.71 6.29
CA PHE A 129 -1.97 -11.26 6.44
C PHE A 129 -2.76 -10.50 5.37
N CYS A 130 -2.97 -9.21 5.58
CA CYS A 130 -3.44 -8.28 4.58
C CYS A 130 -2.45 -7.14 4.39
N PHE A 131 -2.19 -6.78 3.15
CA PHE A 131 -1.35 -5.65 2.78
C PHE A 131 -2.25 -4.47 2.40
N GLU A 132 -2.21 -3.42 3.22
CA GLU A 132 -3.04 -2.22 3.08
C GLU A 132 -2.29 -1.06 2.38
N GLY A 133 -0.96 -1.19 2.22
CA GLY A 133 -0.13 -0.16 1.60
C GLY A 133 -0.17 1.17 2.37
N PHE A 134 -0.15 2.30 1.64
CA PHE A 134 -0.27 3.62 2.25
C PHE A 134 -1.73 3.95 2.55
N LEU A 135 -2.01 4.31 3.80
CA LEU A 135 -3.33 4.78 4.19
C LEU A 135 -3.68 6.11 3.49
N PRO A 136 -4.96 6.33 3.14
CA PRO A 136 -5.42 7.62 2.61
C PRO A 136 -4.99 8.78 3.51
N GLN A 137 -4.56 9.90 2.92
CA GLN A 137 -4.06 11.03 3.70
C GLN A 137 -5.16 11.79 4.44
N LYS A 138 -6.36 11.88 3.86
CA LYS A 138 -7.50 12.65 4.39
C LYS A 138 -8.83 11.88 4.26
N LYS A 139 -9.53 12.03 3.13
CA LYS A 139 -10.84 11.40 2.88
C LYS A 139 -10.71 9.87 2.90
N GLY A 140 -11.62 9.19 3.58
CA GLY A 140 -11.66 7.73 3.66
C GLY A 140 -10.73 7.07 4.69
N ARG A 141 -9.74 7.80 5.27
CA ARG A 141 -8.77 7.23 6.21
C ARG A 141 -9.44 6.63 7.45
N GLN A 142 -10.30 7.37 8.13
CA GLN A 142 -11.00 6.87 9.33
C GLN A 142 -11.94 5.71 8.99
N THR A 143 -12.65 5.79 7.86
CA THR A 143 -13.55 4.71 7.41
C THR A 143 -12.77 3.41 7.16
N LEU A 144 -11.58 3.49 6.56
CA LEU A 144 -10.73 2.34 6.36
C LEU A 144 -10.25 1.78 7.70
N LEU A 145 -9.75 2.61 8.62
CA LEU A 145 -9.34 2.18 9.96
C LEU A 145 -10.48 1.51 10.72
N ASP A 146 -11.68 2.08 10.69
CA ASP A 146 -12.87 1.50 11.34
C ASP A 146 -13.24 0.13 10.75
N SER A 147 -13.04 -0.07 9.45
CA SER A 147 -13.27 -1.36 8.80
C SER A 147 -12.25 -2.43 9.20
N LEU A 148 -11.02 -2.02 9.50
CA LEU A 148 -9.94 -2.90 9.95
C LEU A 148 -9.97 -3.24 11.44
N GLN A 149 -10.85 -2.59 12.22
CA GLN A 149 -10.95 -2.81 13.68
C GLN A 149 -11.17 -4.29 14.06
N THR A 150 -11.86 -5.04 13.22
CA THR A 150 -12.17 -6.46 13.43
C THR A 150 -11.38 -7.39 12.50
N GLU A 151 -10.35 -6.88 11.82
CA GLU A 151 -9.49 -7.72 11.00
C GLU A 151 -8.68 -8.67 11.88
N THR A 152 -8.75 -9.97 11.59
CA THR A 152 -8.09 -11.02 12.38
C THR A 152 -6.70 -11.38 11.87
N ARG A 153 -6.39 -11.02 10.63
CA ARG A 153 -5.08 -11.26 10.03
C ARG A 153 -4.10 -10.17 10.44
N THR A 154 -2.83 -10.47 10.40
CA THR A 154 -1.78 -9.44 10.53
C THR A 154 -1.91 -8.42 9.40
N MET A 155 -1.90 -7.14 9.74
CA MET A 155 -2.05 -6.02 8.81
C MET A 155 -0.70 -5.37 8.54
N ILE A 156 -0.43 -5.02 7.29
CA ILE A 156 0.84 -4.41 6.88
C ILE A 156 0.57 -3.09 6.17
N PHE A 157 1.24 -2.03 6.63
CA PHE A 157 1.09 -0.69 6.10
C PHE A 157 2.45 -0.12 5.70
N TYR A 158 2.48 0.69 4.65
CA TYR A 158 3.58 1.60 4.38
C TYR A 158 3.28 2.95 5.01
N GLU A 159 4.29 3.59 5.59
CA GLU A 159 4.09 4.92 6.16
C GLU A 159 5.34 5.80 5.99
N SER A 160 5.08 7.10 5.91
CA SER A 160 6.13 8.12 5.88
C SER A 160 6.64 8.41 7.30
N PRO A 161 7.94 8.66 7.50
CA PRO A 161 8.49 9.03 8.80
C PRO A 161 7.80 10.25 9.40
N TYR A 162 7.43 11.23 8.58
CA TYR A 162 6.72 12.45 9.02
C TYR A 162 5.30 12.21 9.57
N ARG A 163 4.72 11.03 9.33
CA ARG A 163 3.35 10.68 9.74
C ARG A 163 3.32 9.52 10.71
N LEU A 164 4.43 8.83 10.94
CA LEU A 164 4.48 7.60 11.70
C LEU A 164 3.81 7.72 13.07
N VAL A 165 4.26 8.65 13.92
CA VAL A 165 3.74 8.81 15.28
C VAL A 165 2.22 9.05 15.26
N LYS A 166 1.76 9.97 14.41
CA LYS A 166 0.32 10.25 14.26
C LYS A 166 -0.46 9.03 13.79
N THR A 167 0.10 8.23 12.90
CA THR A 167 -0.53 7.00 12.39
C THR A 167 -0.61 5.93 13.48
N LEU A 168 0.45 5.76 14.27
CA LEU A 168 0.47 4.84 15.40
C LEU A 168 -0.55 5.24 16.49
N GLU A 169 -0.71 6.55 16.77
CA GLU A 169 -1.73 7.07 17.68
C GLU A 169 -3.15 6.76 17.18
N GLN A 170 -3.38 6.89 15.87
CA GLN A 170 -4.66 6.50 15.27
C GLN A 170 -4.90 4.99 15.35
N PHE A 171 -3.86 4.18 15.16
CA PHE A 171 -3.95 2.72 15.35
C PHE A 171 -4.28 2.38 16.80
N ALA A 172 -3.59 3.00 17.76
CA ALA A 172 -3.87 2.80 19.20
C ALA A 172 -5.32 3.17 19.56
N ALA A 173 -5.82 4.31 19.05
CA ALA A 173 -7.20 4.73 19.25
C ALA A 173 -8.24 3.79 18.62
N THR A 174 -7.90 3.13 17.49
CA THR A 174 -8.82 2.25 16.76
C THR A 174 -8.73 0.80 17.20
N PHE A 175 -7.51 0.28 17.39
CA PHE A 175 -7.23 -1.13 17.64
C PHE A 175 -6.93 -1.44 19.11
N GLY A 176 -6.71 -0.40 19.95
CA GLY A 176 -6.30 -0.51 21.35
C GLY A 176 -4.79 -0.30 21.53
N GLU A 177 -4.41 0.32 22.66
CA GLU A 177 -3.01 0.66 22.98
C GLU A 177 -2.11 -0.56 23.18
N ASP A 178 -2.68 -1.68 23.65
CA ASP A 178 -1.95 -2.92 23.93
C ASP A 178 -1.80 -3.82 22.69
N ARG A 179 -2.36 -3.43 21.53
CA ARG A 179 -2.24 -4.16 20.27
C ARG A 179 -0.77 -4.29 19.89
N GLN A 180 -0.32 -5.54 19.68
CA GLN A 180 1.05 -5.81 19.29
C GLN A 180 1.34 -5.33 17.88
N ALA A 181 2.49 -4.72 17.69
CA ALA A 181 2.93 -4.20 16.41
C ALA A 181 4.45 -4.27 16.26
N SER A 182 4.91 -4.02 15.06
CA SER A 182 6.33 -3.84 14.73
C SER A 182 6.46 -2.70 13.74
N VAL A 183 7.41 -1.81 13.96
CA VAL A 183 7.82 -0.79 13.00
C VAL A 183 9.19 -1.16 12.48
N CYS A 184 9.25 -1.53 11.19
CA CYS A 184 10.49 -1.85 10.49
C CYS A 184 10.86 -0.65 9.62
N ARG A 185 12.05 -0.11 9.81
CA ARG A 185 12.55 1.02 9.02
C ARG A 185 13.86 0.70 8.34
N GLU A 186 14.12 1.34 7.19
CA GLU A 186 15.37 1.25 6.45
C GLU A 186 15.78 -0.21 6.16
N ILE A 187 14.81 -1.06 5.84
CA ILE A 187 15.00 -2.49 5.53
C ILE A 187 16.08 -2.64 4.44
N SER A 188 17.00 -3.58 4.66
CA SER A 188 18.15 -3.90 3.78
C SER A 188 19.20 -2.78 3.69
N LYS A 189 19.09 -1.69 4.47
CA LYS A 189 20.03 -0.57 4.51
C LYS A 189 20.91 -0.60 5.77
N LEU A 190 21.94 0.24 5.80
CA LEU A 190 22.90 0.33 6.93
C LEU A 190 22.24 0.62 8.29
N HIS A 191 21.12 1.36 8.28
CA HIS A 191 20.41 1.75 9.50
C HIS A 191 19.09 0.99 9.66
N GLU A 192 19.04 -0.26 9.21
CA GLU A 192 17.89 -1.12 9.41
C GLU A 192 17.58 -1.30 10.89
N GLU A 193 16.32 -1.12 11.26
CA GLU A 193 15.84 -1.25 12.62
C GLU A 193 14.42 -1.80 12.65
N SER A 194 14.15 -2.62 13.67
CA SER A 194 12.79 -3.13 13.94
C SER A 194 12.44 -2.92 15.40
N VAL A 195 11.50 -2.02 15.68
CA VAL A 195 10.96 -1.74 17.01
C VAL A 195 9.66 -2.52 17.18
N ARG A 196 9.63 -3.42 18.18
CA ARG A 196 8.50 -4.34 18.45
C ARG A 196 7.92 -4.08 19.83
N GLY A 197 6.63 -4.30 19.99
CA GLY A 197 5.92 -4.15 21.28
C GLY A 197 4.45 -3.81 21.07
N SER A 198 3.81 -3.35 22.13
CA SER A 198 2.48 -2.75 22.04
C SER A 198 2.54 -1.40 21.31
N LEU A 199 1.42 -0.98 20.70
CA LEU A 199 1.33 0.34 20.06
C LEU A 199 1.73 1.46 21.03
N LYS A 200 1.37 1.36 22.31
CA LYS A 200 1.75 2.31 23.36
C LYS A 200 3.27 2.43 23.52
N GLU A 201 3.97 1.30 23.61
CA GLU A 201 5.44 1.27 23.76
C GLU A 201 6.14 1.83 22.51
N ILE A 202 5.66 1.45 21.33
CA ILE A 202 6.23 1.93 20.05
C ILE A 202 5.98 3.43 19.88
N ILE A 203 4.81 3.95 20.26
CA ILE A 203 4.52 5.39 20.26
C ILE A 203 5.48 6.13 21.18
N ALA A 204 5.71 5.63 22.41
CA ALA A 204 6.63 6.23 23.35
C ALA A 204 8.06 6.31 22.76
N HIS A 205 8.54 5.22 22.19
CA HIS A 205 9.85 5.15 21.53
C HIS A 205 10.00 6.21 20.41
N PHE A 206 9.05 6.31 19.48
CA PHE A 206 9.15 7.25 18.36
C PHE A 206 8.76 8.70 18.70
N ARG A 207 8.26 8.97 19.87
CA ARG A 207 8.16 10.33 20.41
C ARG A 207 9.49 10.85 20.94
N GLU A 208 10.35 9.97 21.42
CA GLU A 208 11.71 10.29 21.90
C GLU A 208 12.73 10.25 20.78
N THR A 209 12.57 9.32 19.82
CA THR A 209 13.48 9.13 18.69
C THR A 209 12.79 9.50 17.38
N GLU A 210 13.23 10.58 16.73
CA GLU A 210 12.64 11.02 15.46
C GLU A 210 12.75 9.94 14.39
N PRO A 211 11.64 9.45 13.82
CA PRO A 211 11.67 8.42 12.79
C PRO A 211 12.24 8.98 11.47
N ARG A 212 13.10 8.20 10.79
CA ARG A 212 13.71 8.56 9.51
C ARG A 212 13.66 7.40 8.54
N GLY A 213 13.72 7.73 7.25
CA GLY A 213 13.80 6.75 6.17
C GLY A 213 12.46 6.15 5.77
N GLU A 214 12.50 4.98 5.16
CA GLU A 214 11.32 4.24 4.68
C GLU A 214 10.83 3.27 5.75
N ILE A 215 9.51 3.20 5.90
CA ILE A 215 8.90 2.54 7.04
C ILE A 215 7.80 1.57 6.61
N VAL A 216 7.87 0.37 7.17
CA VAL A 216 6.79 -0.62 7.14
C VAL A 216 6.27 -0.81 8.56
N VAL A 217 4.97 -0.66 8.75
CA VAL A 217 4.29 -0.92 10.03
C VAL A 217 3.51 -2.22 9.91
N VAL A 218 3.78 -3.16 10.81
CA VAL A 218 3.08 -4.44 10.92
C VAL A 218 2.29 -4.44 12.21
N VAL A 219 0.98 -4.72 12.13
CA VAL A 219 0.06 -4.68 13.28
C VAL A 219 -0.64 -6.03 13.40
N ALA A 220 -0.66 -6.59 14.58
CA ALA A 220 -1.38 -7.84 14.85
C ALA A 220 -2.87 -7.72 14.56
N GLY A 221 -3.47 -8.81 14.09
CA GLY A 221 -4.91 -8.92 13.92
C GLY A 221 -5.67 -8.86 15.25
N CYS A 222 -6.98 -8.67 15.18
CA CYS A 222 -7.89 -8.70 16.31
C CYS A 222 -8.00 -10.12 16.88
N GLY A 223 -7.69 -10.28 18.17
CA GLY A 223 -7.85 -11.56 18.87
C GLY A 223 -9.33 -11.91 19.11
N GLU A 224 -9.61 -13.20 19.35
CA GLU A 224 -10.99 -13.68 19.56
C GLU A 224 -11.67 -13.00 20.75
N GLY A 225 -10.96 -12.78 21.85
CA GLY A 225 -11.46 -12.08 23.02
C GLY A 225 -11.82 -10.62 22.74
N GLU A 226 -10.95 -9.90 22.01
CA GLU A 226 -11.20 -8.52 21.59
C GLU A 226 -12.39 -8.42 20.62
N MET A 227 -12.46 -9.37 19.67
CA MET A 227 -13.59 -9.45 18.73
C MET A 227 -14.91 -9.63 19.46
N SER A 228 -14.95 -10.49 20.47
CA SER A 228 -16.15 -10.73 21.29
C SER A 228 -16.55 -9.48 22.06
N ALA A 229 -15.57 -8.79 22.67
CA ALA A 229 -15.80 -7.52 23.38
C ALA A 229 -16.31 -6.42 22.45
N LEU A 230 -15.72 -6.26 21.26
CA LEU A 230 -16.16 -5.28 20.26
C LEU A 230 -17.58 -5.56 19.74
N LYS A 231 -17.92 -6.82 19.51
CA LYS A 231 -19.29 -7.20 19.13
C LYS A 231 -20.30 -6.86 20.23
N ALA A 232 -19.97 -7.14 21.50
CA ALA A 232 -20.82 -6.82 22.64
C ALA A 232 -21.03 -5.30 22.79
N LEU A 233 -19.98 -4.50 22.65
CA LEU A 233 -20.06 -3.03 22.69
C LEU A 233 -20.92 -2.46 21.55
N LYS A 234 -20.75 -2.98 20.31
CA LYS A 234 -21.57 -2.57 19.16
C LYS A 234 -23.04 -2.98 19.31
N ALA A 235 -23.35 -4.12 19.94
CA ALA A 235 -24.70 -4.54 20.26
C ALA A 235 -25.35 -3.60 21.28
N GLN A 236 -24.67 -3.30 22.39
CA GLN A 236 -25.14 -2.38 23.41
C GLN A 236 -25.37 -0.95 22.87
N ALA A 237 -24.47 -0.47 21.98
CA ALA A 237 -24.62 0.83 21.34
C ALA A 237 -25.82 0.88 20.38
N LYS A 238 -26.19 -0.24 19.74
CA LYS A 238 -27.41 -0.34 18.92
C LYS A 238 -28.69 -0.33 19.77
N GLU A 239 -28.66 -0.97 20.92
CA GLU A 239 -29.81 -0.99 21.85
C GLU A 239 -30.07 0.36 22.50
N LYS A 240 -29.00 1.13 22.80
CA LYS A 240 -29.10 2.48 23.36
C LYS A 240 -29.56 3.55 22.37
N LYS A 241 -29.54 3.30 21.05
CA LYS A 241 -30.12 4.24 20.07
C LYS A 241 -31.64 4.15 20.14
N PRO A 242 -32.36 5.25 20.49
CA PRO A 242 -33.82 5.23 20.52
C PRO A 242 -34.35 4.82 19.16
N LYS A 243 -35.26 3.82 19.15
CA LYS A 243 -35.98 3.44 17.94
C LYS A 243 -36.97 4.56 17.60
N LEU A 244 -36.46 5.60 16.92
CA LEU A 244 -37.30 6.68 16.42
C LEU A 244 -38.29 6.11 15.40
N SER A 245 -39.58 6.37 15.60
CA SER A 245 -40.62 6.09 14.63
C SER A 245 -40.33 6.83 13.30
N ASN A 246 -40.90 6.36 12.22
CA ASN A 246 -40.76 7.03 10.92
C ASN A 246 -41.20 8.50 10.97
N LYS A 247 -42.16 8.83 11.79
CA LYS A 247 -42.67 10.20 12.01
C LYS A 247 -41.63 11.08 12.72
N GLU A 248 -40.95 10.57 13.72
CA GLU A 248 -39.86 11.27 14.45
C GLU A 248 -38.60 11.45 13.57
N ARG A 249 -38.28 10.45 12.73
CA ARG A 249 -37.19 10.57 11.74
C ARG A 249 -37.47 11.62 10.69
N TYR A 250 -38.74 11.78 10.27
CA TYR A 250 -39.16 12.82 9.33
C TYR A 250 -39.06 14.20 9.98
N ALA A 251 -39.57 14.36 11.19
CA ALA A 251 -39.50 15.62 11.96
C ALA A 251 -38.07 16.08 12.22
N LEU A 252 -37.16 15.17 12.57
CA LEU A 252 -35.72 15.47 12.73
C LEU A 252 -35.03 15.86 11.43
N ARG A 253 -35.46 15.29 10.28
CA ARG A 253 -34.97 15.69 8.96
C ARG A 253 -35.43 17.09 8.54
N GLU A 254 -36.66 17.48 8.90
CA GLU A 254 -37.18 18.80 8.61
C GLU A 254 -36.57 19.88 9.52
N ALA A 255 -36.28 19.54 10.77
CA ALA A 255 -35.65 20.43 11.76
C ALA A 255 -34.13 20.62 11.56
N ALA A 256 -33.50 19.85 10.66
CA ALA A 256 -32.06 19.99 10.39
C ALA A 256 -31.75 21.33 9.70
N PRO A 257 -30.73 22.09 10.14
CA PRO A 257 -30.34 23.36 9.55
C PRO A 257 -30.11 23.23 8.02
N GLN A 258 -30.46 24.26 7.26
CA GLN A 258 -30.39 24.26 5.78
C GLN A 258 -28.98 24.01 5.23
N GLU A 259 -27.94 24.31 5.99
CA GLU A 259 -26.55 24.01 5.63
C GLU A 259 -26.26 22.51 5.47
N PHE A 260 -26.92 21.65 6.25
CA PHE A 260 -26.79 20.19 6.11
C PHE A 260 -27.54 19.63 4.87
N LYS A 261 -28.58 20.32 4.41
CA LYS A 261 -29.33 19.91 3.21
C LYS A 261 -28.53 20.19 1.92
N LYS A 262 -27.75 21.28 1.86
CA LYS A 262 -26.95 21.65 0.69
C LYS A 262 -25.72 20.74 0.49
N LYS A 263 -25.14 20.19 1.57
CA LYS A 263 -23.96 19.31 1.46
C LYS A 263 -24.29 17.94 0.85
N LYS A 264 -25.50 17.43 1.10
CA LYS A 264 -25.96 16.13 0.59
C LYS A 264 -26.40 16.14 -0.88
N PHE A 265 -26.71 17.32 -1.44
CA PHE A 265 -27.00 17.49 -2.87
C PHE A 265 -25.72 17.67 -3.69
N ARG A 266 -24.69 18.33 -3.13
CA ARG A 266 -23.38 18.47 -3.79
C ARG A 266 -22.64 17.15 -3.94
N ASP A 267 -22.71 16.28 -2.91
CA ASP A 267 -22.06 14.95 -2.94
C ASP A 267 -22.75 13.96 -3.91
N LYS A 268 -23.96 14.29 -4.45
CA LYS A 268 -24.64 13.46 -5.44
C LYS A 268 -24.43 13.91 -6.90
N GLU A 269 -24.09 15.18 -7.12
CA GLU A 269 -23.76 15.69 -8.46
C GLU A 269 -22.33 15.30 -8.87
N ASP A 270 -21.42 15.11 -7.90
CA ASP A 270 -20.04 14.65 -8.16
C ASP A 270 -19.94 13.12 -8.41
N GLU A 271 -21.02 12.33 -8.22
CA GLU A 271 -21.04 10.86 -8.48
C GLU A 271 -21.61 10.51 -9.89
N THR A 272 -22.05 11.48 -10.68
CA THR A 272 -22.66 11.24 -12.01
C THR A 272 -21.78 11.65 -13.18
N ASP A 273 -20.56 12.16 -12.93
CA ASP A 273 -19.61 12.62 -13.97
C ASP A 273 -18.25 11.89 -13.91
N GLU A 274 -18.24 10.58 -13.57
CA GLU A 274 -17.07 9.71 -13.78
C GLU A 274 -17.42 8.44 -14.56
#